data_112c5d0578ef08123db66e70776133d2
#
_entry.id   112c5d0578ef08123db66e70776133d2
#
_cell.length_a   1.000
_cell.length_b   1.000
_cell.length_c   1.000
_cell.angle_alpha   90.00
_cell.angle_beta   90.00
_cell.angle_gamma   90.00
#
_symmetry.space_group_name_H-M   'P 1'
#
loop_
_entity.id
_entity.type
_entity.pdbx_description
1 polymer ?
#
loop_
_entity_poly.entity_id
_entity_poly.type
_entity_poly.pdbx_seq_one_letter_code
_entity_poly.pdbx_strand_id
1 'polypeptide(L)'
;MTDSLYTAIGGQEAIRSVVQDFYQMVYYDHQLQGYFDETDMDALRAHQTEFLSMVTGGPTNYSGRDMQAAHAGLTISKQDFDLVVTYLERALQQNDVAETHRAEILSTVAVYKDAIVNQ
;
A
#
# COMPACT_ATOMS: atom_id res chain seq x y z
N MET A 1 -16.71 -12.73 -18.70
CA MET A 1 -16.18 -12.52 -17.33
C MET A 1 -15.28 -11.32 -17.30
N THR A 2 -15.50 -10.46 -16.34
CA THR A 2 -14.64 -9.28 -16.16
C THR A 2 -13.41 -9.70 -15.36
N ASP A 3 -12.22 -9.39 -15.85
CA ASP A 3 -11.01 -9.63 -15.10
C ASP A 3 -10.99 -8.77 -13.82
N SER A 4 -10.41 -9.31 -12.76
CA SER A 4 -10.20 -8.53 -11.55
C SER A 4 -9.19 -7.41 -11.83
N LEU A 5 -9.23 -6.37 -11.03
CA LEU A 5 -8.22 -5.32 -11.09
C LEU A 5 -6.81 -5.90 -10.91
N TYR A 6 -6.68 -6.89 -10.03
CA TYR A 6 -5.44 -7.63 -9.81
C TYR A 6 -4.85 -8.17 -11.12
N THR A 7 -5.66 -8.87 -11.90
CA THR A 7 -5.24 -9.44 -13.19
C THR A 7 -4.94 -8.33 -14.21
N ALA A 8 -5.77 -7.29 -14.21
CA ALA A 8 -5.64 -6.19 -15.17
C ALA A 8 -4.31 -5.44 -15.02
N ILE A 9 -3.79 -5.31 -13.81
CA ILE A 9 -2.53 -4.59 -13.57
C ILE A 9 -1.29 -5.47 -13.68
N GLY A 10 -1.45 -6.79 -13.85
CA GLY A 10 -0.33 -7.70 -14.06
C GLY A 10 -0.10 -8.74 -12.97
N GLY A 11 -1.02 -8.88 -12.03
CA GLY A 11 -0.98 -9.93 -11.00
C GLY A 11 0.10 -9.71 -9.93
N GLN A 12 0.54 -10.79 -9.33
CA GLN A 12 1.45 -10.75 -8.18
C GLN A 12 2.78 -10.07 -8.49
N GLU A 13 3.34 -10.31 -9.67
CA GLU A 13 4.62 -9.70 -10.05
C GLU A 13 4.51 -8.18 -10.11
N ALA A 14 3.42 -7.66 -10.68
CA ALA A 14 3.20 -6.22 -10.75
C ALA A 14 3.04 -5.63 -9.34
N ILE A 15 2.29 -6.30 -8.47
CA ILE A 15 2.10 -5.84 -7.10
C ILE A 15 3.42 -5.82 -6.34
N ARG A 16 4.24 -6.86 -6.48
CA ARG A 16 5.55 -6.90 -5.82
C ARG A 16 6.45 -5.76 -6.29
N SER A 17 6.44 -5.47 -7.58
CA SER A 17 7.22 -4.37 -8.13
C SER A 17 6.74 -3.01 -7.60
N VAL A 18 5.44 -2.81 -7.53
CA VAL A 18 4.86 -1.60 -6.94
C VAL A 18 5.27 -1.45 -5.48
N VAL A 19 5.17 -2.51 -4.69
CA VAL A 19 5.52 -2.50 -3.27
C VAL A 19 7.01 -2.17 -3.09
N GLN A 20 7.88 -2.76 -3.89
CA GLN A 20 9.30 -2.50 -3.84
C GLN A 20 9.61 -1.02 -4.11
N ASP A 21 9.06 -0.48 -5.18
CA ASP A 21 9.28 0.93 -5.55
C ASP A 21 8.69 1.87 -4.51
N PHE A 22 7.52 1.53 -3.98
CA PHE A 22 6.84 2.30 -2.95
C PHE A 22 7.71 2.42 -1.69
N TYR A 23 8.20 1.30 -1.15
CA TYR A 23 9.00 1.34 0.07
C TYR A 23 10.38 1.93 -0.15
N GLN A 24 10.92 1.85 -1.36
CA GLN A 24 12.17 2.53 -1.68
C GLN A 24 12.02 4.04 -1.50
N MET A 25 10.90 4.61 -1.93
CA MET A 25 10.62 6.04 -1.75
C MET A 25 10.31 6.39 -0.29
N VAL A 26 9.44 5.60 0.34
CA VAL A 26 8.97 5.85 1.72
C VAL A 26 10.11 5.73 2.73
N TYR A 27 10.93 4.69 2.60
CA TYR A 27 12.02 4.42 3.54
C TYR A 27 13.07 5.53 3.53
N TYR A 28 13.31 6.16 2.39
CA TYR A 28 14.29 7.23 2.27
C TYR A 28 13.71 8.63 2.49
N ASP A 29 12.41 8.74 2.76
CA ASP A 29 11.79 10.02 3.08
C ASP A 29 12.06 10.38 4.54
N HIS A 30 12.67 11.54 4.79
CA HIS A 30 13.05 11.97 6.14
C HIS A 30 11.86 12.12 7.09
N GLN A 31 10.68 12.49 6.57
CA GLN A 31 9.48 12.65 7.37
C GLN A 31 8.90 11.31 7.81
N LEU A 32 9.03 10.28 6.98
CA LEU A 32 8.44 8.97 7.22
C LEU A 32 9.40 7.96 7.85
N GLN A 33 10.69 8.21 7.74
CA GLN A 33 11.76 7.27 8.09
C GLN A 33 11.66 6.76 9.53
N GLY A 34 11.26 7.62 10.46
CA GLY A 34 11.15 7.26 11.86
C GLY A 34 10.14 6.16 12.17
N TYR A 35 9.12 5.99 11.33
CA TYR A 35 8.14 4.92 11.52
C TYR A 35 8.74 3.52 11.32
N PHE A 36 9.93 3.43 10.70
CA PHE A 36 10.52 2.16 10.28
C PHE A 36 11.80 1.79 11.05
N ASP A 37 12.14 2.54 12.10
CA ASP A 37 13.41 2.37 12.83
C ASP A 37 13.64 0.95 13.33
N GLU A 38 12.60 0.26 13.79
CA GLU A 38 12.70 -1.09 14.33
C GLU A 38 11.89 -2.09 13.50
N THR A 39 11.65 -1.78 12.25
CA THR A 39 10.77 -2.58 11.39
C THR A 39 11.57 -3.54 10.51
N ASP A 40 11.13 -4.81 10.47
CA ASP A 40 11.60 -5.78 9.48
C ASP A 40 10.99 -5.41 8.14
N MET A 41 11.79 -4.81 7.25
CA MET A 41 11.30 -4.32 5.97
C MET A 41 10.87 -5.45 5.03
N ASP A 42 11.47 -6.64 5.15
CA ASP A 42 11.04 -7.78 4.33
C ASP A 42 9.65 -8.25 4.73
N ALA A 43 9.38 -8.33 6.02
CA ALA A 43 8.06 -8.67 6.53
C ALA A 43 7.04 -7.61 6.14
N LEU A 44 7.40 -6.34 6.20
CA LEU A 44 6.52 -5.24 5.85
C LEU A 44 6.16 -5.27 4.36
N ARG A 45 7.13 -5.54 3.49
CA ARG A 45 6.87 -5.67 2.05
C ARG A 45 5.93 -6.84 1.75
N ALA A 46 6.13 -7.97 2.41
CA ALA A 46 5.24 -9.13 2.25
C ALA A 46 3.81 -8.80 2.70
N HIS A 47 3.69 -8.10 3.81
CA HIS A 47 2.40 -7.67 4.37
C HIS A 47 1.67 -6.71 3.42
N GLN A 48 2.38 -5.75 2.87
CA GLN A 48 1.81 -4.78 1.95
C GLN A 48 1.42 -5.42 0.61
N THR A 49 2.19 -6.41 0.16
CA THR A 49 1.84 -7.19 -1.03
C THR A 49 0.48 -7.87 -0.83
N GLU A 50 0.24 -8.46 0.33
CA GLU A 50 -1.03 -9.08 0.66
C GLU A 50 -2.16 -8.05 0.73
N PHE A 51 -1.89 -6.87 1.31
CA PHE A 51 -2.86 -5.79 1.37
C PHE A 51 -3.28 -5.32 -0.03
N LEU A 52 -2.32 -5.07 -0.91
CA LEU A 52 -2.63 -4.64 -2.27
C LEU A 52 -3.31 -5.74 -3.08
N SER A 53 -2.99 -7.02 -2.82
CA SER A 53 -3.72 -8.13 -3.41
C SER A 53 -5.19 -8.10 -3.01
N MET A 54 -5.48 -7.86 -1.73
CA MET A 54 -6.85 -7.71 -1.24
C MET A 54 -7.56 -6.54 -1.92
N VAL A 55 -6.92 -5.38 -1.99
CA VAL A 55 -7.48 -4.14 -2.56
C VAL A 55 -7.83 -4.33 -4.04
N THR A 56 -7.06 -5.13 -4.75
CA THR A 56 -7.25 -5.35 -6.20
C THR A 56 -8.08 -6.59 -6.53
N GLY A 57 -8.56 -7.31 -5.52
CA GLY A 57 -9.38 -8.49 -5.73
C GLY A 57 -8.59 -9.77 -6.03
N GLY A 58 -7.30 -9.78 -5.71
CA GLY A 58 -6.46 -10.96 -5.88
C GLY A 58 -6.55 -11.95 -4.73
N PRO A 59 -5.85 -13.08 -4.83
CA PRO A 59 -5.86 -14.11 -3.78
C PRO A 59 -5.09 -13.63 -2.54
N THR A 60 -5.77 -13.62 -1.39
CA THR A 60 -5.17 -13.20 -0.13
C THR A 60 -6.05 -13.60 1.05
N ASN A 61 -5.42 -13.76 2.20
CA ASN A 61 -6.12 -13.94 3.48
C ASN A 61 -6.11 -12.66 4.33
N TYR A 62 -5.60 -11.56 3.77
CA TYR A 62 -5.48 -10.28 4.46
C TYR A 62 -6.85 -9.67 4.73
N SER A 63 -6.98 -8.95 5.85
CA SER A 63 -8.23 -8.29 6.24
C SER A 63 -7.96 -6.87 6.74
N GLY A 64 -9.03 -6.07 6.87
CA GLY A 64 -8.95 -4.72 7.45
C GLY A 64 -8.46 -4.73 8.89
N ARG A 65 -8.72 -5.81 9.65
CA ARG A 65 -8.19 -5.96 11.00
C ARG A 65 -6.67 -6.02 11.01
N ASP A 66 -6.09 -6.72 10.02
CA ASP A 66 -4.64 -6.84 9.91
C ASP A 66 -4.02 -5.47 9.65
N MET A 67 -4.67 -4.65 8.82
CA MET A 67 -4.21 -3.29 8.54
C MET A 67 -4.23 -2.44 9.82
N GLN A 68 -5.31 -2.48 10.60
CA GLN A 68 -5.40 -1.74 11.84
C GLN A 68 -4.36 -2.20 12.86
N ALA A 69 -4.18 -3.51 13.02
CA ALA A 69 -3.20 -4.07 13.93
C ALA A 69 -1.77 -3.67 13.55
N ALA A 70 -1.46 -3.69 12.26
CA ALA A 70 -0.13 -3.33 11.76
C ALA A 70 0.23 -1.88 12.06
N HIS A 71 -0.76 -0.99 12.12
CA HIS A 71 -0.55 0.44 12.33
C HIS A 71 -0.86 0.90 13.75
N ALA A 72 -1.34 0.01 14.62
CA ALA A 72 -1.62 0.36 16.01
C ALA A 72 -0.36 0.82 16.72
N GLY A 73 -0.45 1.94 17.43
CA GLY A 73 0.68 2.48 18.19
C GLY A 73 1.67 3.33 17.39
N LEU A 74 1.55 3.39 16.07
CA LEU A 74 2.43 4.21 15.24
C LEU A 74 2.04 5.69 15.25
N THR A 75 0.79 5.99 15.53
CA THR A 75 0.26 7.36 15.59
C THR A 75 0.56 8.13 14.29
N ILE A 76 0.23 7.54 13.16
CA ILE A 76 0.46 8.15 11.85
C ILE A 76 -0.48 9.34 11.68
N SER A 77 0.07 10.52 11.35
CA SER A 77 -0.75 11.71 11.12
C SER A 77 -1.47 11.64 9.78
N LYS A 78 -2.52 12.45 9.64
CA LYS A 78 -3.21 12.60 8.36
C LYS A 78 -2.26 13.06 7.27
N GLN A 79 -1.36 14.00 7.59
CA GLN A 79 -0.37 14.51 6.62
C GLN A 79 0.57 13.41 6.16
N ASP A 80 1.05 12.58 7.09
CA ASP A 80 1.93 11.47 6.75
C ASP A 80 1.21 10.41 5.94
N PHE A 81 -0.06 10.14 6.26
CA PHE A 81 -0.89 9.24 5.47
C PHE A 81 -1.04 9.74 4.04
N ASP A 82 -1.33 11.04 3.85
CA ASP A 82 -1.49 11.62 2.53
C ASP A 82 -0.17 11.55 1.72
N LEU A 83 0.96 11.72 2.39
CA LEU A 83 2.28 11.59 1.77
C LEU A 83 2.54 10.15 1.32
N VAL A 84 2.19 9.18 2.16
CA VAL A 84 2.32 7.76 1.82
C VAL A 84 1.48 7.41 0.59
N VAL A 85 0.25 7.92 0.53
CA VAL A 85 -0.64 7.70 -0.62
C VAL A 85 -0.03 8.30 -1.90
N THR A 86 0.60 9.47 -1.80
CA THR A 86 1.29 10.09 -2.93
C THR A 86 2.41 9.18 -3.46
N TYR A 87 3.18 8.58 -2.57
CA TYR A 87 4.23 7.65 -2.97
C TYR A 87 3.66 6.37 -3.60
N LEU A 88 2.54 5.88 -3.09
CA LEU A 88 1.86 4.73 -3.69
C LEU A 88 1.43 5.05 -5.12
N GLU A 89 0.86 6.23 -5.35
CA GLU A 89 0.47 6.65 -6.70
C GLU A 89 1.67 6.69 -7.64
N ARG A 90 2.81 7.24 -7.17
CA ARG A 90 4.04 7.27 -7.97
C ARG A 90 4.53 5.88 -8.31
N ALA A 91 4.50 4.96 -7.35
CA ALA A 91 4.92 3.58 -7.59
C ALA A 91 4.03 2.90 -8.63
N LEU A 92 2.72 3.14 -8.57
CA LEU A 92 1.78 2.63 -9.56
C LEU A 92 2.09 3.19 -10.96
N GLN A 93 2.38 4.50 -11.05
CA GLN A 93 2.77 5.12 -12.32
C GLN A 93 4.05 4.52 -12.89
N GLN A 94 5.05 4.30 -12.04
CA GLN A 94 6.33 3.73 -12.46
C GLN A 94 6.18 2.31 -12.99
N ASN A 95 5.13 1.61 -12.58
CA ASN A 95 4.84 0.24 -13.01
C ASN A 95 3.76 0.19 -14.09
N ASP A 96 3.53 1.30 -14.78
CA ASP A 96 2.64 1.41 -15.95
C ASP A 96 1.18 1.05 -15.65
N VAL A 97 0.74 1.25 -14.42
CA VAL A 97 -0.67 1.08 -14.06
C VAL A 97 -1.47 2.26 -14.60
N ALA A 98 -2.50 1.97 -15.41
CA ALA A 98 -3.32 2.98 -16.06
C ALA A 98 -4.02 3.89 -15.03
N GLU A 99 -4.27 5.15 -15.42
CA GLU A 99 -4.87 6.14 -14.54
C GLU A 99 -6.19 5.67 -13.91
N THR A 100 -7.06 5.04 -14.70
CA THR A 100 -8.32 4.53 -14.18
C THR A 100 -8.12 3.47 -13.10
N HIS A 101 -7.14 2.59 -13.28
CA HIS A 101 -6.80 1.57 -12.29
C HIS A 101 -6.17 2.18 -11.04
N ARG A 102 -5.31 3.19 -11.21
CA ARG A 102 -4.73 3.91 -10.06
C ARG A 102 -5.81 4.55 -9.22
N ALA A 103 -6.75 5.24 -9.85
CA ALA A 103 -7.85 5.90 -9.16
C ALA A 103 -8.69 4.91 -8.36
N GLU A 104 -8.96 3.74 -8.93
CA GLU A 104 -9.72 2.69 -8.26
C GLU A 104 -8.97 2.14 -7.05
N ILE A 105 -7.68 1.87 -7.20
CA ILE A 105 -6.85 1.38 -6.10
C ILE A 105 -6.80 2.41 -4.96
N LEU A 106 -6.54 3.67 -5.29
CA LEU A 106 -6.42 4.74 -4.29
C LEU A 106 -7.75 5.00 -3.58
N SER A 107 -8.87 4.90 -4.26
CA SER A 107 -10.20 5.02 -3.65
C SER A 107 -10.43 3.92 -2.61
N THR A 108 -10.01 2.70 -2.92
CA THR A 108 -10.15 1.58 -2.00
C THR A 108 -9.21 1.72 -0.81
N VAL A 109 -7.98 2.16 -1.04
CA VAL A 109 -7.01 2.42 0.04
C VAL A 109 -7.55 3.49 1.00
N ALA A 110 -8.21 4.51 0.49
CA ALA A 110 -8.77 5.59 1.31
C ALA A 110 -9.80 5.08 2.32
N VAL A 111 -10.48 3.98 2.04
CA VAL A 111 -11.43 3.37 2.97
C VAL A 111 -10.74 2.96 4.28
N TYR A 112 -9.45 2.65 4.24
CA TYR A 112 -8.69 2.21 5.40
C TYR A 112 -8.01 3.34 6.17
N LYS A 113 -8.24 4.59 5.77
CA LYS A 113 -7.62 5.75 6.40
C LYS A 113 -7.87 5.78 7.92
N ASP A 114 -9.11 5.56 8.34
CA ASP A 114 -9.48 5.60 9.76
C ASP A 114 -8.82 4.47 10.56
N ALA A 115 -8.52 3.35 9.91
CA ALA A 115 -7.81 2.24 10.54
C ALA A 115 -6.31 2.50 10.71
N ILE A 116 -5.78 3.50 10.02
CA ILE A 116 -4.34 3.80 9.97
C ILE A 116 -3.99 5.09 10.72
N VAL A 117 -4.75 6.16 10.47
CA VAL A 117 -4.45 7.48 11.02
C VAL A 117 -4.74 7.53 12.51
N ASN A 118 -3.76 7.98 13.29
CA ASN A 118 -3.86 8.17 14.75
C ASN A 118 -4.15 6.88 15.55
N GLN A 119 -3.73 5.75 15.02
CA GLN A 119 -3.88 4.47 15.73
C GLN A 119 -2.71 4.16 16.67
#